data_af5c147b0b26f048348a029bce7249c7
#
_entry.id   af5c147b0b26f048348a029bce7249c7
#
_cell.length_a   1.000
_cell.length_b   1.000
_cell.length_c   1.000
_cell.angle_alpha   90.00
_cell.angle_beta   90.00
_cell.angle_gamma   90.00
#
_symmetry.space_group_name_H-M   'P 1'
#
loop_
_entity.id
_entity.type
_entity.pdbx_description
1 polymer ?
#
loop_
_entity_poly.entity_id
_entity_poly.type
_entity_poly.pdbx_seq_one_letter_code
_entity_poly.pdbx_strand_id
1 'polypeptide(L)'
;MPPARTSRPSASATPAPDVPPARARAIQRRLLAWYDEHEEPFPWRTARDPYAAMVAAVAAQQTQMSRVLQIYDRWMAAFPNVPALAAAGRAEVLRVWARAGYPRRAASLHEAARVCVERYDGKLPRDREAILALPGVGPFTAAIIQTFGFGDDAAAVDTNIVRVLGRVVTGDLQPAKETPAATIAALAERLLPRGEASRWNPALMDYGAKVCLPRPRCEECVVASLCAARPRFAGGETAEPVRAQGAWHGSDRMWRGRIMQVLRDLPEDRGH
;
A
#
# COMPACT_ATOMS: atom_id res chain seq x y z
N MET A 1 -4.47 22.40 31.20
CA MET A 1 -3.88 21.05 31.09
C MET A 1 -4.88 20.15 30.38
N PRO A 2 -4.58 19.57 29.23
CA PRO A 2 -5.42 18.55 28.62
C PRO A 2 -5.22 17.21 29.37
N PRO A 3 -6.26 16.35 29.47
CA PRO A 3 -6.17 15.09 30.17
C PRO A 3 -5.25 14.10 29.46
N ALA A 4 -4.47 13.37 30.25
CA ALA A 4 -3.58 12.31 29.80
C ALA A 4 -4.37 11.22 29.07
N ARG A 5 -3.94 10.89 27.83
CA ARG A 5 -4.46 9.73 27.08
C ARG A 5 -4.03 8.47 27.83
N THR A 6 -4.97 7.80 28.46
CA THR A 6 -4.77 6.47 29.01
C THR A 6 -4.41 5.51 27.89
N SER A 7 -3.21 4.93 27.94
CA SER A 7 -2.76 3.85 27.08
C SER A 7 -3.68 2.64 27.27
N ARG A 8 -4.39 2.24 26.20
CA ARG A 8 -5.11 0.97 26.18
C ARG A 8 -4.09 -0.17 26.37
N PRO A 9 -4.42 -1.17 27.20
CA PRO A 9 -3.54 -2.33 27.35
C PRO A 9 -3.38 -3.03 26.00
N SER A 10 -2.14 -3.37 25.67
CA SER A 10 -1.77 -4.23 24.54
C SER A 10 -2.52 -5.55 24.66
N ALA A 11 -3.45 -5.79 23.73
CA ALA A 11 -4.05 -7.11 23.58
C ALA A 11 -2.90 -8.09 23.30
N SER A 12 -2.83 -9.16 24.09
CA SER A 12 -1.87 -10.26 23.93
C SER A 12 -1.96 -10.75 22.47
N ALA A 13 -0.88 -10.52 21.71
CA ALA A 13 -0.82 -10.95 20.32
C ALA A 13 -0.90 -12.49 20.29
N THR A 14 -1.99 -13.03 19.78
CA THR A 14 -2.07 -14.45 19.45
C THR A 14 -0.92 -14.77 18.50
N PRO A 15 -0.05 -15.76 18.81
CA PRO A 15 1.07 -16.08 17.93
C PRO A 15 0.58 -16.46 16.54
N ALA A 16 1.29 -16.00 15.52
CA ALA A 16 0.96 -16.35 14.14
C ALA A 16 0.96 -17.87 13.98
N PRO A 17 -0.03 -18.45 13.30
CA PRO A 17 -0.12 -19.89 13.11
C PRO A 17 1.15 -20.41 12.45
N ASP A 18 1.59 -21.59 12.87
CA ASP A 18 2.75 -22.22 12.26
C ASP A 18 2.46 -22.66 10.82
N VAL A 19 3.37 -22.35 9.91
CA VAL A 19 3.29 -22.78 8.51
C VAL A 19 4.45 -23.74 8.25
N PRO A 20 4.18 -25.04 8.09
CA PRO A 20 5.25 -26.00 7.83
C PRO A 20 6.13 -25.58 6.64
N PRO A 21 7.46 -25.69 6.72
CA PRO A 21 8.36 -25.18 5.68
C PRO A 21 8.05 -25.70 4.27
N ALA A 22 7.58 -26.94 4.14
CA ALA A 22 7.19 -27.53 2.86
C ALA A 22 5.97 -26.81 2.27
N ARG A 23 4.96 -26.48 3.12
CA ARG A 23 3.77 -25.74 2.71
C ARG A 23 4.13 -24.30 2.33
N ALA A 24 4.96 -23.62 3.13
CA ALA A 24 5.44 -22.28 2.83
C ALA A 24 6.12 -22.22 1.45
N ARG A 25 7.10 -23.12 1.20
CA ARG A 25 7.76 -23.20 -0.11
C ARG A 25 6.81 -23.52 -1.26
N ALA A 26 5.80 -24.35 -1.04
CA ALA A 26 4.81 -24.65 -2.07
C ALA A 26 3.93 -23.42 -2.41
N ILE A 27 3.51 -22.63 -1.42
CA ILE A 27 2.78 -21.38 -1.61
C ILE A 27 3.66 -20.38 -2.37
N GLN A 28 4.89 -20.18 -1.92
CA GLN A 28 5.85 -19.26 -2.54
C GLN A 28 6.07 -19.59 -4.02
N ARG A 29 6.43 -20.84 -4.35
CA ARG A 29 6.69 -21.25 -5.74
C ARG A 29 5.49 -21.00 -6.65
N ARG A 30 4.28 -21.37 -6.20
CA ARG A 30 3.08 -21.24 -7.04
C ARG A 30 2.68 -19.78 -7.28
N LEU A 31 2.79 -18.94 -6.25
CA LEU A 31 2.46 -17.50 -6.39
C LEU A 31 3.51 -16.76 -7.20
N LEU A 32 4.79 -17.07 -7.04
CA LEU A 32 5.85 -16.47 -7.84
C LEU A 32 5.77 -16.93 -9.30
N ALA A 33 5.51 -18.22 -9.57
CA ALA A 33 5.29 -18.69 -10.94
C ALA A 33 4.09 -18.02 -11.61
N TRP A 34 2.99 -17.86 -10.87
CA TRP A 34 1.84 -17.09 -11.37
C TRP A 34 2.21 -15.63 -11.67
N TYR A 35 2.99 -15.02 -10.80
CA TYR A 35 3.42 -13.63 -10.97
C TYR A 35 4.29 -13.44 -12.20
N ASP A 36 5.22 -14.36 -12.48
CA ASP A 36 6.08 -14.31 -13.66
C ASP A 36 5.29 -14.27 -14.99
N GLU A 37 4.09 -14.86 -15.01
CA GLU A 37 3.20 -14.85 -16.18
C GLU A 37 2.24 -13.64 -16.21
N HIS A 38 2.07 -12.92 -15.08
CA HIS A 38 1.03 -11.91 -14.92
C HIS A 38 1.57 -10.57 -14.44
N GLU A 39 2.89 -10.40 -14.40
CA GLU A 39 3.53 -9.17 -13.92
C GLU A 39 3.09 -7.95 -14.72
N GLU A 40 2.71 -6.90 -14.00
CA GLU A 40 2.44 -5.59 -14.57
C GLU A 40 3.71 -4.74 -14.53
N PRO A 41 4.19 -4.21 -15.67
CA PRO A 41 5.47 -3.49 -15.76
C PRO A 41 5.34 -2.05 -15.25
N PHE A 42 5.05 -1.87 -13.97
CA PHE A 42 5.00 -0.54 -13.37
C PHE A 42 6.41 0.04 -13.18
N PRO A 43 6.66 1.29 -13.59
CA PRO A 43 8.01 1.89 -13.63
C PRO A 43 8.69 1.90 -12.26
N TRP A 44 7.96 2.09 -11.17
CA TRP A 44 8.51 2.09 -9.81
C TRP A 44 8.95 0.72 -9.30
N ARG A 45 8.54 -0.39 -9.96
CA ARG A 45 8.95 -1.75 -9.56
C ARG A 45 10.39 -2.06 -9.97
N THR A 46 10.92 -1.39 -11.00
CA THR A 46 12.23 -1.62 -11.58
C THR A 46 13.22 -0.46 -11.44
N ALA A 47 12.73 0.74 -11.11
CA ALA A 47 13.53 1.96 -11.06
C ALA A 47 14.67 1.96 -10.03
N ARG A 48 14.57 1.15 -8.96
CA ARG A 48 15.52 1.14 -7.84
C ARG A 48 15.75 2.55 -7.25
N ASP A 49 14.68 3.31 -7.18
CA ASP A 49 14.66 4.68 -6.67
C ASP A 49 13.71 4.78 -5.47
N PRO A 50 14.22 5.06 -4.25
CA PRO A 50 13.40 5.20 -3.05
C PRO A 50 12.35 6.32 -3.14
N TYR A 51 12.66 7.41 -3.84
CA TYR A 51 11.72 8.50 -4.05
C TYR A 51 10.58 8.07 -4.98
N ALA A 52 10.89 7.45 -6.10
CA ALA A 52 9.90 6.89 -7.02
C ALA A 52 8.98 5.87 -6.31
N ALA A 53 9.56 4.97 -5.50
CA ALA A 53 8.82 4.00 -4.70
C ALA A 53 7.87 4.68 -3.69
N MET A 54 8.33 5.73 -2.99
CA MET A 54 7.52 6.50 -2.06
C MET A 54 6.33 7.18 -2.76
N VAL A 55 6.59 7.86 -3.89
CA VAL A 55 5.55 8.53 -4.69
C VAL A 55 4.50 7.53 -5.14
N ALA A 56 4.91 6.40 -5.72
CA ALA A 56 4.00 5.36 -6.18
C ALA A 56 3.15 4.77 -5.04
N ALA A 57 3.78 4.42 -3.90
CA ALA A 57 3.09 3.88 -2.74
C ALA A 57 2.03 4.84 -2.18
N VAL A 58 2.34 6.13 -2.11
CA VAL A 58 1.39 7.15 -1.64
C VAL A 58 0.30 7.41 -2.68
N ALA A 59 0.62 7.43 -3.96
CA ALA A 59 -0.37 7.59 -5.02
C ALA A 59 -1.34 6.40 -5.09
N ALA A 60 -0.89 5.19 -4.81
CA ALA A 60 -1.69 3.97 -4.85
C ALA A 60 -2.72 3.86 -3.71
N GLN A 61 -2.58 4.61 -2.62
CA GLN A 61 -3.54 4.57 -1.52
C GLN A 61 -4.96 4.91 -2.01
N GLN A 62 -5.88 3.93 -1.96
CA GLN A 62 -7.29 4.07 -2.37
C GLN A 62 -7.47 4.61 -3.82
N THR A 63 -6.55 4.27 -4.72
CA THR A 63 -6.55 4.73 -6.11
C THR A 63 -6.39 3.52 -7.04
N GLN A 64 -7.14 3.48 -8.14
CA GLN A 64 -6.99 2.44 -9.17
C GLN A 64 -5.65 2.59 -9.89
N MET A 65 -4.99 1.48 -10.25
CA MET A 65 -3.63 1.46 -10.79
C MET A 65 -3.46 2.25 -12.08
N SER A 66 -4.44 2.22 -12.99
CA SER A 66 -4.42 3.05 -14.21
C SER A 66 -4.35 4.55 -13.93
N ARG A 67 -4.99 4.98 -12.84
CA ARG A 67 -4.94 6.37 -12.38
C ARG A 67 -3.65 6.68 -11.62
N VAL A 68 -3.09 5.68 -10.92
CA VAL A 68 -1.80 5.82 -10.24
C VAL A 68 -0.70 6.14 -11.25
N LEU A 69 -0.66 5.45 -12.40
CA LEU A 69 0.30 5.74 -13.47
C LEU A 69 0.23 7.19 -13.94
N GLN A 70 -0.98 7.70 -14.24
CA GLN A 70 -1.15 9.10 -14.65
C GLN A 70 -0.71 10.13 -13.59
N ILE A 71 -0.93 9.81 -12.31
CA ILE A 71 -0.48 10.67 -11.20
C ILE A 71 1.04 10.62 -11.11
N TYR A 72 1.61 9.42 -11.15
CA TYR A 72 3.04 9.17 -11.05
C TYR A 72 3.81 9.88 -12.16
N ASP A 73 3.43 9.68 -13.43
CA ASP A 73 4.11 10.28 -14.58
C ASP A 73 4.12 11.80 -14.50
N ARG A 74 2.96 12.41 -14.20
CA ARG A 74 2.84 13.85 -14.03
C ARG A 74 3.66 14.37 -12.84
N TRP A 75 3.66 13.63 -11.72
CA TRP A 75 4.41 14.01 -10.53
C TRP A 75 5.90 13.93 -10.76
N MET A 76 6.39 12.85 -11.35
CA MET A 76 7.82 12.65 -11.63
C MET A 76 8.33 13.63 -12.69
N ALA A 77 7.50 14.04 -13.65
CA ALA A 77 7.84 15.09 -14.61
C ALA A 77 7.98 16.47 -13.95
N ALA A 78 7.12 16.80 -12.98
CA ALA A 78 7.17 18.09 -12.27
C ALA A 78 8.24 18.09 -11.17
N PHE A 79 8.38 16.99 -10.44
CA PHE A 79 9.27 16.85 -9.29
C PHE A 79 10.11 15.57 -9.43
N PRO A 80 11.19 15.60 -10.23
CA PRO A 80 11.96 14.39 -10.58
C PRO A 80 12.78 13.81 -9.41
N ASN A 81 12.93 14.56 -8.31
CA ASN A 81 13.69 14.14 -7.14
C ASN A 81 13.22 14.86 -5.87
N VAL A 82 13.74 14.42 -4.73
CA VAL A 82 13.43 14.98 -3.42
C VAL A 82 13.72 16.49 -3.32
N PRO A 83 14.90 17.01 -3.74
CA PRO A 83 15.17 18.45 -3.69
C PRO A 83 14.20 19.29 -4.53
N ALA A 84 13.85 18.83 -5.73
CA ALA A 84 12.89 19.53 -6.59
C ALA A 84 11.49 19.62 -5.93
N LEU A 85 11.04 18.53 -5.31
CA LEU A 85 9.78 18.54 -4.57
C LEU A 85 9.85 19.44 -3.33
N ALA A 86 10.93 19.39 -2.57
CA ALA A 86 11.08 20.19 -1.35
C ALA A 86 11.12 21.71 -1.64
N ALA A 87 11.70 22.12 -2.76
CA ALA A 87 11.79 23.50 -3.20
C ALA A 87 10.49 24.07 -3.80
N ALA A 88 9.57 23.19 -4.19
CA ALA A 88 8.32 23.59 -4.82
C ALA A 88 7.39 24.35 -3.86
N GLY A 89 6.58 25.26 -4.40
CA GLY A 89 5.52 25.92 -3.64
C GLY A 89 4.39 24.95 -3.31
N ARG A 90 3.78 25.09 -2.12
CA ARG A 90 2.67 24.22 -1.71
C ARG A 90 1.50 24.23 -2.70
N ALA A 91 1.19 25.40 -3.28
CA ALA A 91 0.14 25.55 -4.28
C ALA A 91 0.46 24.76 -5.56
N GLU A 92 1.72 24.80 -6.02
CA GLU A 92 2.20 24.03 -7.17
C GLU A 92 2.07 22.52 -6.92
N VAL A 93 2.53 22.04 -5.77
CA VAL A 93 2.40 20.63 -5.35
C VAL A 93 0.94 20.16 -5.41
N LEU A 94 0.00 20.96 -4.94
CA LEU A 94 -1.42 20.63 -4.97
C LEU A 94 -2.02 20.70 -6.38
N ARG A 95 -1.52 21.61 -7.25
CA ARG A 95 -1.93 21.64 -8.67
C ARG A 95 -1.45 20.42 -9.43
N VAL A 96 -0.20 20.02 -9.25
CA VAL A 96 0.37 18.81 -9.87
C VAL A 96 -0.37 17.55 -9.39
N TRP A 97 -0.74 17.48 -8.10
CA TRP A 97 -1.57 16.38 -7.58
C TRP A 97 -2.97 16.35 -8.22
N ALA A 98 -3.46 17.48 -8.64
CA ALA A 98 -4.73 17.66 -9.36
C ALA A 98 -5.92 16.91 -8.72
N ARG A 99 -6.67 16.15 -9.55
CA ARG A 99 -7.86 15.39 -9.13
C ARG A 99 -7.55 14.01 -8.56
N ALA A 100 -6.32 13.73 -8.11
CA ALA A 100 -5.95 12.44 -7.54
C ALA A 100 -6.73 12.08 -6.25
N GLY A 101 -7.42 13.04 -5.66
CA GLY A 101 -8.13 12.89 -4.40
C GLY A 101 -7.20 12.95 -3.18
N TYR A 102 -7.78 13.12 -2.01
CA TYR A 102 -7.04 13.16 -0.74
C TYR A 102 -5.77 14.04 -0.80
N PRO A 103 -5.91 15.38 -0.94
CA PRO A 103 -4.79 16.30 -1.15
C PRO A 103 -3.76 16.28 0.00
N ARG A 104 -4.15 15.79 1.18
CA ARG A 104 -3.22 15.56 2.29
C ARG A 104 -2.07 14.64 1.93
N ARG A 105 -2.26 13.70 0.99
CA ARG A 105 -1.18 12.81 0.52
C ARG A 105 -0.07 13.60 -0.17
N ALA A 106 -0.43 14.53 -1.05
CA ALA A 106 0.54 15.43 -1.69
C ALA A 106 1.25 16.32 -0.68
N ALA A 107 0.50 16.89 0.28
CA ALA A 107 1.08 17.69 1.35
C ALA A 107 2.06 16.88 2.22
N SER A 108 1.74 15.62 2.51
CA SER A 108 2.64 14.72 3.25
C SER A 108 3.91 14.38 2.45
N LEU A 109 3.80 14.11 1.13
CA LEU A 109 4.97 13.90 0.26
C LEU A 109 5.89 15.13 0.24
N HIS A 110 5.30 16.32 0.12
CA HIS A 110 6.06 17.58 0.14
C HIS A 110 6.78 17.78 1.47
N GLU A 111 6.10 17.57 2.60
CA GLU A 111 6.71 17.71 3.91
C GLU A 111 7.79 16.63 4.15
N ALA A 112 7.57 15.39 3.71
CA ALA A 112 8.59 14.35 3.76
C ALA A 112 9.85 14.73 2.96
N ALA A 113 9.67 15.34 1.77
CA ALA A 113 10.79 15.83 0.99
C ALA A 113 11.57 16.94 1.69
N ARG A 114 10.89 17.88 2.36
CA ARG A 114 11.53 18.93 3.16
C ARG A 114 12.32 18.36 4.32
N VAL A 115 11.76 17.39 5.05
CA VAL A 115 12.47 16.67 6.11
C VAL A 115 13.71 15.95 5.56
N CYS A 116 13.62 15.36 4.36
CA CYS A 116 14.75 14.71 3.73
C CYS A 116 15.86 15.70 3.37
N VAL A 117 15.51 16.88 2.87
CA VAL A 117 16.51 17.94 2.59
C VAL A 117 17.15 18.44 3.89
N GLU A 118 16.35 18.67 4.93
CA GLU A 118 16.82 19.19 6.22
C GLU A 118 17.74 18.22 6.97
N ARG A 119 17.45 16.90 6.91
CA ARG A 119 18.08 15.91 7.82
C ARG A 119 18.86 14.81 7.11
N TYR A 120 18.69 14.62 5.80
CA TYR A 120 19.24 13.49 5.05
C TYR A 120 19.84 13.88 3.69
N ASP A 121 20.40 15.10 3.56
CA ASP A 121 21.05 15.60 2.35
C ASP A 121 20.20 15.47 1.07
N GLY A 122 18.89 15.65 1.18
CA GLY A 122 17.97 15.54 0.05
C GLY A 122 17.74 14.13 -0.46
N LYS A 123 18.07 13.10 0.32
CA LYS A 123 17.86 11.68 -0.01
C LYS A 123 16.91 11.05 0.99
N LEU A 124 16.22 10.00 0.59
CA LEU A 124 15.46 9.20 1.57
C LEU A 124 16.43 8.41 2.47
N PRO A 125 16.17 8.36 3.79
CA PRO A 125 16.95 7.52 4.69
C PRO A 125 16.71 6.04 4.36
N ARG A 126 17.72 5.19 4.59
CA ARG A 126 17.59 3.73 4.42
C ARG A 126 17.08 3.04 5.67
N ASP A 127 17.36 3.60 6.83
CA ASP A 127 16.93 3.07 8.12
C ASP A 127 15.40 3.06 8.23
N ARG A 128 14.83 1.93 8.66
CA ARG A 128 13.37 1.74 8.74
C ARG A 128 12.68 2.71 9.69
N GLU A 129 13.30 2.99 10.83
CA GLU A 129 12.71 3.91 11.83
C GLU A 129 12.71 5.34 11.30
N ALA A 130 13.79 5.74 10.64
CA ALA A 130 13.91 7.02 9.98
C ALA A 130 12.89 7.16 8.83
N ILE A 131 12.67 6.10 8.03
CA ILE A 131 11.63 6.07 6.99
C ILE A 131 10.24 6.25 7.61
N LEU A 132 9.94 5.52 8.68
CA LEU A 132 8.64 5.59 9.38
C LEU A 132 8.39 6.94 10.04
N ALA A 133 9.44 7.68 10.39
CA ALA A 133 9.34 9.03 10.93
C ALA A 133 9.00 10.10 9.88
N LEU A 134 9.07 9.77 8.60
CA LEU A 134 8.72 10.71 7.54
C LEU A 134 7.19 10.97 7.49
N PRO A 135 6.76 12.22 7.29
CA PRO A 135 5.35 12.58 7.21
C PRO A 135 4.57 11.77 6.17
N GLY A 136 3.50 11.13 6.59
CA GLY A 136 2.62 10.34 5.71
C GLY A 136 3.14 8.95 5.34
N VAL A 137 4.27 8.53 5.89
CA VAL A 137 4.83 7.20 5.68
C VAL A 137 4.38 6.27 6.81
N GLY A 138 3.59 5.28 6.45
CA GLY A 138 3.20 4.18 7.33
C GLY A 138 3.98 2.89 7.04
N PRO A 139 3.71 1.81 7.81
CA PRO A 139 4.43 0.53 7.66
C PRO A 139 4.43 -0.02 6.22
N PHE A 140 3.30 0.05 5.52
CA PHE A 140 3.20 -0.36 4.12
C PHE A 140 4.12 0.46 3.21
N THR A 141 4.03 1.80 3.28
CA THR A 141 4.84 2.70 2.47
C THR A 141 6.33 2.52 2.76
N ALA A 142 6.70 2.35 4.03
CA ALA A 142 8.08 2.07 4.42
C ALA A 142 8.61 0.77 3.80
N ALA A 143 7.83 -0.31 3.85
CA ALA A 143 8.20 -1.58 3.23
C ALA A 143 8.35 -1.47 1.70
N ILE A 144 7.48 -0.70 1.02
CA ILE A 144 7.59 -0.44 -0.42
C ILE A 144 8.86 0.34 -0.75
N ILE A 145 9.21 1.38 0.04
CA ILE A 145 10.46 2.13 -0.12
C ILE A 145 11.66 1.21 0.06
N GLN A 146 11.67 0.39 1.12
CA GLN A 146 12.75 -0.57 1.38
C GLN A 146 12.89 -1.58 0.24
N THR A 147 11.79 -2.17 -0.21
CA THR A 147 11.79 -3.21 -1.23
C THR A 147 12.17 -2.68 -2.62
N PHE A 148 11.44 -1.70 -3.13
CA PHE A 148 11.66 -1.21 -4.50
C PHE A 148 12.75 -0.15 -4.60
N GLY A 149 12.92 0.64 -3.55
CA GLY A 149 13.93 1.70 -3.53
C GLY A 149 15.32 1.18 -3.20
N PHE A 150 15.43 0.43 -2.12
CA PHE A 150 16.73 -0.02 -1.62
C PHE A 150 17.05 -1.49 -1.93
N GLY A 151 16.07 -2.29 -2.38
CA GLY A 151 16.24 -3.70 -2.66
C GLY A 151 16.32 -4.57 -1.41
N ASP A 152 15.84 -4.06 -0.28
CA ASP A 152 15.85 -4.77 0.99
C ASP A 152 14.67 -5.75 1.09
N ASP A 153 14.84 -6.83 1.84
CA ASP A 153 13.74 -7.73 2.16
C ASP A 153 12.85 -7.07 3.23
N ALA A 154 11.70 -6.59 2.82
CA ALA A 154 10.69 -6.04 3.71
C ALA A 154 9.29 -6.51 3.30
N ALA A 155 8.52 -7.04 4.24
CA ALA A 155 7.15 -7.46 3.98
C ALA A 155 6.22 -6.24 3.94
N ALA A 156 5.63 -5.98 2.78
CA ALA A 156 4.55 -5.00 2.63
C ALA A 156 3.21 -5.67 2.96
N VAL A 157 2.35 -4.99 3.72
CA VAL A 157 1.03 -5.52 4.08
C VAL A 157 -0.04 -4.50 3.69
N ASP A 158 -0.75 -4.81 2.61
CA ASP A 158 -1.93 -4.07 2.16
C ASP A 158 -3.21 -4.92 2.35
N THR A 159 -4.35 -4.40 1.93
CA THR A 159 -5.64 -5.09 2.03
C THR A 159 -5.71 -6.38 1.20
N ASN A 160 -4.96 -6.48 0.10
CA ASN A 160 -4.88 -7.66 -0.74
C ASN A 160 -4.04 -8.74 -0.05
N ILE A 161 -2.88 -8.36 0.47
CA ILE A 161 -1.98 -9.25 1.22
C ILE A 161 -2.65 -9.78 2.48
N VAL A 162 -3.34 -8.92 3.25
CA VAL A 162 -4.18 -9.35 4.39
C VAL A 162 -5.15 -10.45 3.96
N ARG A 163 -5.86 -10.23 2.85
CA ARG A 163 -6.87 -11.17 2.36
C ARG A 163 -6.27 -12.48 1.86
N VAL A 164 -5.19 -12.42 1.08
CA VAL A 164 -4.53 -13.62 0.55
C VAL A 164 -3.93 -14.46 1.67
N LEU A 165 -3.08 -13.86 2.52
CA LEU A 165 -2.40 -14.59 3.59
C LEU A 165 -3.38 -15.12 4.63
N GLY A 166 -4.34 -14.32 5.05
CA GLY A 166 -5.36 -14.77 6.00
C GLY A 166 -6.17 -15.93 5.45
N ARG A 167 -6.70 -15.85 4.22
CA ARG A 167 -7.45 -16.96 3.62
C ARG A 167 -6.61 -18.21 3.41
N VAL A 168 -5.39 -18.05 2.89
CA VAL A 168 -4.53 -19.20 2.60
C VAL A 168 -4.06 -19.88 3.87
N VAL A 169 -3.70 -19.13 4.91
CA VAL A 169 -3.04 -19.67 6.11
C VAL A 169 -4.01 -19.89 7.26
N THR A 170 -4.80 -18.87 7.66
CA THR A 170 -5.69 -18.96 8.82
C THR A 170 -7.05 -19.58 8.50
N GLY A 171 -7.47 -19.54 7.24
CA GLY A 171 -8.78 -20.05 6.82
C GLY A 171 -9.92 -19.06 7.01
N ASP A 172 -9.63 -17.84 7.41
CA ASP A 172 -10.63 -16.79 7.61
C ASP A 172 -11.16 -16.30 6.27
N LEU A 173 -12.47 -16.10 6.16
CA LEU A 173 -13.07 -15.59 4.92
C LEU A 173 -12.87 -14.08 4.78
N GLN A 174 -12.83 -13.38 5.92
CA GLN A 174 -12.64 -11.95 6.04
C GLN A 174 -11.49 -11.60 7.00
N PRO A 175 -10.24 -11.90 6.65
CA PRO A 175 -9.11 -11.77 7.56
C PRO A 175 -8.94 -10.36 8.16
N ALA A 176 -9.34 -9.31 7.43
CA ALA A 176 -9.29 -7.94 7.95
C ALA A 176 -10.17 -7.70 9.18
N LYS A 177 -11.18 -8.58 9.42
CA LYS A 177 -12.07 -8.54 10.60
C LYS A 177 -11.75 -9.65 11.60
N GLU A 178 -11.34 -10.80 11.10
CA GLU A 178 -11.25 -12.05 11.85
C GLU A 178 -9.83 -12.31 12.39
N THR A 179 -8.80 -11.90 11.62
CA THR A 179 -7.40 -12.11 11.99
C THR A 179 -6.78 -10.82 12.56
N PRO A 180 -6.11 -10.87 13.73
CA PRO A 180 -5.37 -9.72 14.25
C PRO A 180 -4.31 -9.22 13.26
N ALA A 181 -4.18 -7.90 13.11
CA ALA A 181 -3.21 -7.30 12.19
C ALA A 181 -1.76 -7.74 12.47
N ALA A 182 -1.40 -7.92 13.74
CA ALA A 182 -0.08 -8.42 14.16
C ALA A 182 0.18 -9.85 13.65
N THR A 183 -0.85 -10.70 13.63
CA THR A 183 -0.78 -12.07 13.09
C THR A 183 -0.48 -12.04 11.59
N ILE A 184 -1.18 -11.19 10.83
CA ILE A 184 -0.93 -11.03 9.39
C ILE A 184 0.47 -10.47 9.12
N ALA A 185 0.91 -9.48 9.89
CA ALA A 185 2.26 -8.93 9.77
C ALA A 185 3.34 -10.02 10.00
N ALA A 186 3.19 -10.82 11.05
CA ALA A 186 4.11 -11.92 11.33
C ALA A 186 4.07 -13.02 10.25
N LEU A 187 2.91 -13.31 9.66
CA LEU A 187 2.79 -14.22 8.52
C LEU A 187 3.47 -13.67 7.27
N ALA A 188 3.31 -12.38 7.01
CA ALA A 188 3.92 -11.72 5.86
C ALA A 188 5.47 -11.77 5.94
N GLU A 189 6.02 -11.49 7.12
CA GLU A 189 7.47 -11.61 7.37
C GLU A 189 7.96 -13.06 7.24
N ARG A 190 7.24 -14.01 7.84
CA ARG A 190 7.62 -15.45 7.81
C ARG A 190 7.57 -16.05 6.40
N LEU A 191 6.59 -15.64 5.59
CA LEU A 191 6.40 -16.15 4.24
C LEU A 191 7.16 -15.39 3.18
N LEU A 192 7.87 -14.33 3.53
CA LEU A 192 8.72 -13.60 2.60
C LEU A 192 9.94 -14.45 2.23
N PRO A 193 10.12 -14.86 0.95
CA PRO A 193 11.32 -15.54 0.53
C PRO A 193 12.51 -14.59 0.52
N ARG A 194 13.66 -15.02 1.00
CA ARG A 194 14.88 -14.21 1.03
C ARG A 194 15.30 -13.77 -0.37
N GLY A 195 15.61 -12.47 -0.54
CA GLY A 195 16.03 -11.87 -1.80
C GLY A 195 14.91 -11.69 -2.82
N GLU A 196 13.65 -12.03 -2.48
CA GLU A 196 12.54 -12.04 -3.41
C GLU A 196 11.46 -10.99 -3.08
N ALA A 197 11.70 -10.09 -2.14
CA ALA A 197 10.68 -9.12 -1.70
C ALA A 197 10.10 -8.30 -2.86
N SER A 198 10.94 -7.91 -3.84
CA SER A 198 10.53 -7.12 -5.01
C SER A 198 9.62 -7.89 -5.98
N ARG A 199 9.58 -9.23 -5.91
CA ARG A 199 8.66 -10.09 -6.67
C ARG A 199 7.51 -10.60 -5.80
N TRP A 200 7.80 -10.93 -4.55
CA TRP A 200 6.83 -11.53 -3.62
C TRP A 200 5.72 -10.55 -3.19
N ASN A 201 6.08 -9.33 -2.80
CA ASN A 201 5.09 -8.33 -2.42
C ASN A 201 4.10 -8.03 -3.56
N PRO A 202 4.55 -7.69 -4.78
CA PRO A 202 3.62 -7.47 -5.88
C PRO A 202 2.88 -8.75 -6.30
N ALA A 203 3.49 -9.93 -6.21
CA ALA A 203 2.79 -11.19 -6.46
C ALA A 203 1.54 -11.34 -5.57
N LEU A 204 1.67 -11.09 -4.27
CA LEU A 204 0.54 -11.14 -3.33
C LEU A 204 -0.48 -10.04 -3.60
N MET A 205 -0.04 -8.80 -3.88
CA MET A 205 -0.93 -7.68 -4.18
C MET A 205 -1.75 -7.94 -5.45
N ASP A 206 -1.08 -8.32 -6.54
CA ASP A 206 -1.70 -8.54 -7.85
C ASP A 206 -2.59 -9.80 -7.82
N TYR A 207 -2.15 -10.85 -7.11
CA TYR A 207 -2.98 -12.05 -6.91
C TYR A 207 -4.26 -11.74 -6.12
N GLY A 208 -4.15 -10.94 -5.08
CA GLY A 208 -5.30 -10.46 -4.34
C GLY A 208 -6.25 -9.58 -5.17
N ALA A 209 -5.72 -8.80 -6.08
CA ALA A 209 -6.50 -7.92 -6.96
C ALA A 209 -7.13 -8.65 -8.15
N LYS A 210 -6.55 -9.76 -8.63
CA LYS A 210 -6.98 -10.46 -9.85
C LYS A 210 -7.69 -11.80 -9.59
N VAL A 211 -7.26 -12.56 -8.57
CA VAL A 211 -7.76 -13.93 -8.29
C VAL A 211 -8.44 -14.04 -6.93
N CYS A 212 -7.73 -13.71 -5.84
CA CYS A 212 -8.27 -13.79 -4.47
C CYS A 212 -9.10 -12.53 -4.11
N LEU A 213 -10.09 -12.22 -4.93
CA LEU A 213 -11.00 -11.09 -4.78
C LEU A 213 -11.85 -11.19 -3.49
N PRO A 214 -12.61 -10.15 -3.08
CA PRO A 214 -13.64 -10.30 -2.05
C PRO A 214 -14.54 -11.51 -2.31
N ARG A 215 -15.03 -11.70 -3.55
CA ARG A 215 -15.60 -12.96 -4.06
C ARG A 215 -14.51 -13.68 -4.86
N PRO A 216 -13.84 -14.68 -4.29
CA PRO A 216 -12.64 -15.26 -4.89
C PRO A 216 -12.96 -16.15 -6.09
N ARG A 217 -12.03 -16.20 -7.05
CA ARG A 217 -12.06 -17.12 -8.18
C ARG A 217 -11.30 -18.39 -7.83
N CYS A 218 -11.89 -19.21 -6.93
CA CYS A 218 -11.20 -20.38 -6.38
C CYS A 218 -10.86 -21.44 -7.43
N GLU A 219 -11.58 -21.49 -8.55
CA GLU A 219 -11.33 -22.44 -9.65
C GLU A 219 -10.08 -22.05 -10.47
N GLU A 220 -9.73 -20.76 -10.51
CA GLU A 220 -8.53 -20.25 -11.16
C GLU A 220 -7.32 -20.19 -10.19
N CYS A 221 -7.53 -20.59 -8.92
CA CYS A 221 -6.56 -20.32 -7.86
C CYS A 221 -5.40 -21.33 -7.83
N VAL A 222 -4.18 -20.88 -8.14
CA VAL A 222 -2.98 -21.74 -8.14
C VAL A 222 -2.61 -22.30 -6.77
N VAL A 223 -3.08 -21.68 -5.68
CA VAL A 223 -2.86 -22.15 -4.31
C VAL A 223 -4.10 -22.81 -3.69
N ALA A 224 -5.13 -23.14 -4.49
CA ALA A 224 -6.40 -23.68 -3.99
C ALA A 224 -6.22 -24.92 -3.10
N SER A 225 -5.34 -25.88 -3.49
CA SER A 225 -5.08 -27.10 -2.72
C SER A 225 -4.29 -26.86 -1.42
N LEU A 226 -3.73 -25.66 -1.22
CA LEU A 226 -2.99 -25.24 -0.04
C LEU A 226 -3.80 -24.24 0.82
N CYS A 227 -4.97 -23.79 0.33
CA CYS A 227 -5.74 -22.72 0.96
C CYS A 227 -6.67 -23.27 2.04
N ALA A 228 -6.48 -22.79 3.28
CA ALA A 228 -7.29 -23.19 4.41
C ALA A 228 -8.76 -22.71 4.32
N ALA A 229 -9.02 -21.58 3.65
CA ALA A 229 -10.39 -21.06 3.47
C ALA A 229 -11.16 -21.75 2.32
N ARG A 230 -10.48 -22.45 1.41
CA ARG A 230 -11.16 -23.04 0.24
C ARG A 230 -12.31 -23.97 0.57
N PRO A 231 -12.22 -24.91 1.54
CA PRO A 231 -13.34 -25.79 1.87
C PRO A 231 -14.60 -25.02 2.30
N ARG A 232 -14.46 -23.92 3.01
CA ARG A 232 -15.56 -23.06 3.43
C ARG A 232 -16.27 -22.41 2.24
N PHE A 233 -15.50 -21.85 1.28
CA PHE A 233 -16.05 -21.31 0.04
C PHE A 233 -16.73 -22.40 -0.81
N ALA A 234 -16.14 -23.58 -0.90
CA ALA A 234 -16.73 -24.73 -1.61
C ALA A 234 -18.02 -25.24 -0.94
N GLY A 235 -18.12 -25.10 0.38
CA GLY A 235 -19.33 -25.37 1.16
C GLY A 235 -20.42 -24.30 1.05
N GLY A 236 -20.20 -23.24 0.24
CA GLY A 236 -21.19 -22.18 0.01
C GLY A 236 -21.09 -20.99 0.95
N GLU A 237 -20.12 -20.97 1.90
CA GLU A 237 -19.91 -19.79 2.72
C GLU A 237 -19.39 -18.61 1.86
N THR A 238 -19.79 -17.41 2.20
CA THR A 238 -19.40 -16.19 1.46
C THR A 238 -18.79 -15.18 2.40
N ALA A 239 -17.81 -14.43 1.87
CA ALA A 239 -17.36 -13.22 2.55
C ALA A 239 -18.48 -12.16 2.49
N GLU A 240 -18.70 -11.43 3.59
CA GLU A 240 -19.67 -10.33 3.59
C GLU A 240 -19.32 -9.30 2.51
N PRO A 241 -20.31 -8.69 1.87
CA PRO A 241 -20.06 -7.66 0.88
C PRO A 241 -19.29 -6.48 1.52
N VAL A 242 -18.32 -5.97 0.78
CA VAL A 242 -17.65 -4.71 1.15
C VAL A 242 -18.71 -3.61 1.09
N ARG A 243 -18.84 -2.83 2.16
CA ARG A 243 -19.81 -1.72 2.22
C ARG A 243 -19.59 -0.79 1.06
N ALA A 244 -20.55 -0.64 0.18
CA ALA A 244 -20.48 0.28 -0.94
C ALA A 244 -20.27 1.71 -0.42
N GLN A 245 -19.42 2.45 -1.09
CA GLN A 245 -19.21 3.86 -0.78
C GLN A 245 -20.50 4.61 -1.13
N GLY A 246 -21.02 5.45 -0.22
CA GLY A 246 -22.24 6.23 -0.45
C GLY A 246 -22.19 7.08 -1.73
N ALA A 247 -23.34 7.48 -2.25
CA ALA A 247 -23.48 8.26 -3.48
C ALA A 247 -22.52 9.46 -3.52
N TRP A 248 -21.97 9.74 -4.70
CA TRP A 248 -21.08 10.89 -4.91
C TRP A 248 -21.84 12.21 -4.92
N HIS A 249 -22.97 12.26 -5.66
CA HIS A 249 -23.77 13.47 -5.79
C HIS A 249 -24.40 13.90 -4.46
N GLY A 250 -24.26 15.17 -4.13
CA GLY A 250 -24.73 15.76 -2.87
C GLY A 250 -23.89 15.43 -1.64
N SER A 251 -22.84 14.63 -1.76
CA SER A 251 -21.98 14.29 -0.62
C SER A 251 -20.97 15.39 -0.29
N ASP A 252 -20.52 15.44 0.98
CA ASP A 252 -19.41 16.32 1.40
C ASP A 252 -18.16 16.13 0.55
N ARG A 253 -17.93 14.92 0.04
CA ARG A 253 -16.80 14.62 -0.86
C ARG A 253 -16.91 15.40 -2.18
N MET A 254 -18.10 15.51 -2.72
CA MET A 254 -18.37 16.27 -3.94
C MET A 254 -18.10 17.77 -3.69
N TRP A 255 -18.63 18.31 -2.61
CA TRP A 255 -18.46 19.72 -2.28
C TRP A 255 -17.01 20.09 -1.98
N ARG A 256 -16.31 19.26 -1.19
CA ARG A 256 -14.87 19.44 -0.96
C ARG A 256 -14.07 19.37 -2.26
N GLY A 257 -14.46 18.47 -3.18
CA GLY A 257 -13.83 18.36 -4.50
C GLY A 257 -14.02 19.63 -5.33
N ARG A 258 -15.21 20.23 -5.33
CA ARG A 258 -15.52 21.49 -6.02
C ARG A 258 -14.75 22.67 -5.43
N ILE A 259 -14.73 22.82 -4.11
CA ILE A 259 -13.96 23.88 -3.42
C ILE A 259 -12.47 23.75 -3.79
N MET A 260 -11.90 22.55 -3.70
CA MET A 260 -10.51 22.32 -4.06
C MET A 260 -10.22 22.61 -5.54
N GLN A 261 -11.19 22.42 -6.42
CA GLN A 261 -11.03 22.77 -7.83
C GLN A 261 -10.95 24.30 -8.00
N VAL A 262 -11.87 25.03 -7.39
CA VAL A 262 -11.87 26.51 -7.42
C VAL A 262 -10.53 27.06 -6.89
N LEU A 263 -10.05 26.54 -5.74
CA LEU A 263 -8.78 26.98 -5.15
C LEU A 263 -7.57 26.72 -6.05
N ARG A 264 -7.58 25.63 -6.82
CA ARG A 264 -6.50 25.34 -7.78
C ARG A 264 -6.51 26.24 -9.01
N ASP A 265 -7.68 26.68 -9.40
CA ASP A 265 -7.89 27.52 -10.59
C ASP A 265 -7.66 29.01 -10.29
N LEU A 266 -7.46 29.39 -9.01
CA LEU A 266 -7.10 30.76 -8.63
C LEU A 266 -5.65 31.08 -9.09
N PRO A 267 -5.41 32.32 -9.55
CA PRO A 267 -4.06 32.84 -9.77
C PRO A 267 -3.20 32.77 -8.49
N GLU A 268 -1.87 32.65 -8.65
CA GLU A 268 -0.94 32.47 -7.52
C GLU A 268 -0.96 33.62 -6.51
N ASP A 269 -1.24 34.84 -6.97
CA ASP A 269 -1.31 36.06 -6.18
C ASP A 269 -2.55 36.17 -5.27
N ARG A 270 -3.55 35.30 -5.46
CA ARG A 270 -4.82 35.29 -4.69
C ARG A 270 -4.98 34.11 -3.74
N GLY A 271 -3.94 33.33 -3.54
CA GLY A 271 -3.95 32.10 -2.73
C GLY A 271 -3.50 32.27 -1.28
N HIS A 272 -3.59 33.45 -0.70
CA HIS A 272 -3.24 33.74 0.70
C HIS A 272 -4.48 33.87 1.56
#